data_0c1aecf2a8f44f4232bd927ab4e48d89
#
_entry.id   0c1aecf2a8f44f4232bd927ab4e48d89
#
_cell.length_a   1.000
_cell.length_b   1.000
_cell.length_c   1.000
_cell.angle_alpha   90.00
_cell.angle_beta   90.00
_cell.angle_gamma   90.00
#
_symmetry.space_group_name_H-M   'P 1'
#
loop_
_entity.id
_entity.type
_entity.pdbx_description
1 polymer ?
#
loop_
_entity_poly.entity_id
_entity_poly.type
_entity_poly.pdbx_seq_one_letter_code
_entity_poly.pdbx_strand_id
1 'polypeptide(L)'
;MAEAQNIPVGSTTAGSIAVAAESTVATRMSAPPSFDVADFPVPHGREEEWRFTPLERLAGLHDGTAVATGTGIKVDIEAPEGVTVETVGRDDARLGKAGTPVDRVAAQAYSSFEQATVVTVPKETQLAEPIRIAVHGEGGTAFGHQVVELGAFAEAVVVIDHTGDAVLAANVDYILGDGAKLTVVLVQDWDDKAVHIAQHNALVGRDASFKSVVVTFGGDVVRLHPRVSYAGTGGEAELFGLYFTDKGQHQEHRLLVDHNMPHCKSNAVYKGALQGDDAHAVWIGDVLIRAVAEGTDTYEMNRNLVLTDGARVDSVPNLEIETGEIAGAGHASATGRFDDEQLFYLMSRGIPEAEARRLVVRGFFAELVQQIGLPDVEERLLDKIDAELEASVLEASA
;
A
#
# COMPACT_ATOMS: atom_id res chain seq x y z
N MET A 1 -52.02 -5.74 -47.57
CA MET A 1 -52.14 -7.10 -47.04
C MET A 1 -50.80 -7.78 -47.27
N ALA A 2 -50.02 -7.89 -46.25
CA ALA A 2 -48.81 -8.71 -46.23
C ALA A 2 -48.79 -9.47 -44.87
N GLU A 3 -48.77 -10.77 -44.98
CA GLU A 3 -48.90 -11.74 -43.91
C GLU A 3 -47.65 -11.69 -42.96
N ALA A 4 -47.94 -11.68 -41.70
CA ALA A 4 -46.93 -11.86 -40.66
C ALA A 4 -46.61 -13.36 -40.51
N GLN A 5 -45.38 -13.77 -40.78
CA GLN A 5 -44.89 -15.11 -40.50
C GLN A 5 -44.53 -15.27 -39.02
N ASN A 6 -45.22 -16.20 -38.37
CA ASN A 6 -44.92 -16.67 -37.02
C ASN A 6 -43.65 -17.50 -37.02
N ILE A 7 -42.63 -17.08 -36.22
CA ILE A 7 -41.45 -17.86 -35.91
C ILE A 7 -41.68 -18.56 -34.58
N PRO A 8 -41.53 -19.89 -34.45
CA PRO A 8 -41.73 -20.59 -33.19
C PRO A 8 -40.54 -20.33 -32.23
N VAL A 9 -40.84 -19.91 -31.00
CA VAL A 9 -39.91 -19.80 -29.89
C VAL A 9 -39.54 -21.20 -29.43
N GLY A 10 -38.31 -21.62 -29.73
CA GLY A 10 -37.76 -22.85 -29.22
C GLY A 10 -37.43 -22.71 -27.73
N SER A 11 -37.99 -23.58 -26.89
CA SER A 11 -37.65 -23.73 -25.49
C SER A 11 -36.23 -24.33 -25.37
N THR A 12 -35.27 -23.52 -24.96
CA THR A 12 -33.97 -24.01 -24.49
C THR A 12 -34.07 -24.30 -23.00
N THR A 13 -34.00 -25.56 -22.65
CA THR A 13 -33.76 -26.06 -21.28
C THR A 13 -32.44 -25.45 -20.75
N ALA A 14 -32.56 -24.65 -19.69
CA ALA A 14 -31.46 -24.13 -18.95
C ALA A 14 -30.72 -25.28 -18.22
N GLY A 15 -29.62 -25.75 -18.80
CA GLY A 15 -28.64 -26.54 -18.09
C GLY A 15 -27.84 -25.59 -17.24
N SER A 16 -28.01 -25.65 -15.92
CA SER A 16 -27.16 -24.95 -14.95
C SER A 16 -25.74 -25.49 -14.98
N ILE A 17 -24.85 -24.79 -15.67
CA ILE A 17 -23.42 -24.96 -15.42
C ILE A 17 -23.04 -23.85 -14.41
N ALA A 18 -23.16 -24.19 -13.13
CA ALA A 18 -22.46 -23.45 -12.08
C ALA A 18 -21.00 -23.92 -12.10
N VAL A 19 -20.23 -23.42 -13.05
CA VAL A 19 -18.78 -23.31 -12.86
C VAL A 19 -18.62 -22.10 -11.97
N ALA A 20 -18.27 -22.29 -10.72
CA ALA A 20 -17.76 -21.20 -9.88
C ALA A 20 -16.60 -20.62 -10.67
N ALA A 21 -16.75 -19.40 -11.20
CA ALA A 21 -15.65 -18.68 -11.81
C ALA A 21 -14.63 -18.47 -10.68
N GLU A 22 -13.43 -19.02 -10.84
CA GLU A 22 -12.34 -18.66 -9.95
C GLU A 22 -12.16 -17.14 -10.02
N SER A 23 -12.03 -16.50 -8.82
CA SER A 23 -11.83 -15.05 -8.74
C SER A 23 -10.67 -14.62 -9.64
N THR A 24 -10.86 -13.55 -10.43
CA THR A 24 -9.78 -13.03 -11.28
C THR A 24 -8.61 -12.51 -10.49
N VAL A 25 -8.81 -12.06 -9.25
CA VAL A 25 -7.75 -11.71 -8.30
C VAL A 25 -6.93 -12.95 -7.94
N ALA A 26 -7.59 -14.09 -7.65
CA ALA A 26 -6.90 -15.35 -7.38
C ALA A 26 -6.13 -15.88 -8.61
N THR A 27 -6.66 -15.69 -9.83
CA THR A 27 -6.02 -16.16 -11.06
C THR A 27 -4.80 -15.31 -11.48
N ARG A 28 -4.64 -14.12 -10.92
CA ARG A 28 -3.45 -13.27 -11.15
C ARG A 28 -2.27 -13.63 -10.27
N MET A 29 -2.49 -14.41 -9.23
CA MET A 29 -1.42 -14.87 -8.34
C MET A 29 -0.73 -16.10 -8.93
N SER A 30 0.60 -16.14 -8.89
CA SER A 30 1.38 -17.29 -9.39
C SER A 30 1.22 -18.54 -8.53
N ALA A 31 0.80 -18.38 -7.26
CA ALA A 31 0.52 -19.45 -6.32
C ALA A 31 -0.53 -19.00 -5.28
N PRO A 32 -1.26 -19.94 -4.63
CA PRO A 32 -2.11 -19.58 -3.51
C PRO A 32 -1.26 -19.08 -2.31
N PRO A 33 -1.84 -18.25 -1.42
CA PRO A 33 -1.14 -17.77 -0.21
C PRO A 33 -0.57 -18.91 0.63
N SER A 34 0.69 -18.79 1.03
CA SER A 34 1.39 -19.82 1.82
C SER A 34 2.47 -19.21 2.71
N PHE A 35 2.74 -19.85 3.85
CA PHE A 35 3.90 -19.55 4.70
C PHE A 35 5.18 -20.25 4.24
N ASP A 36 5.06 -21.23 3.33
CA ASP A 36 6.21 -21.96 2.78
C ASP A 36 6.70 -21.31 1.49
N VAL A 37 7.97 -20.90 1.48
CA VAL A 37 8.63 -20.33 0.30
C VAL A 37 8.63 -21.29 -0.88
N ALA A 38 8.66 -22.62 -0.60
CA ALA A 38 8.71 -23.64 -1.63
C ALA A 38 7.43 -23.72 -2.47
N ASP A 39 6.30 -23.22 -1.93
CA ASP A 39 5.03 -23.16 -2.67
C ASP A 39 5.03 -22.08 -3.76
N PHE A 40 5.99 -21.15 -3.72
CA PHE A 40 6.10 -20.06 -4.69
C PHE A 40 7.23 -20.31 -5.69
N PRO A 41 6.95 -20.28 -7.00
CA PRO A 41 8.00 -20.32 -8.00
C PRO A 41 8.91 -19.08 -7.88
N VAL A 42 10.15 -19.19 -8.34
CA VAL A 42 11.03 -18.03 -8.50
C VAL A 42 10.46 -17.15 -9.61
N PRO A 43 10.14 -15.87 -9.34
CA PRO A 43 9.59 -15.00 -10.36
C PRO A 43 10.60 -14.69 -11.47
N HIS A 44 10.09 -14.52 -12.68
CA HIS A 44 10.89 -14.20 -13.87
C HIS A 44 10.38 -12.97 -14.63
N GLY A 45 9.46 -12.18 -14.01
CA GLY A 45 8.98 -10.89 -14.52
C GLY A 45 7.90 -10.97 -15.61
N ARG A 46 7.35 -12.17 -15.88
CA ARG A 46 6.21 -12.36 -16.79
C ARG A 46 4.92 -12.63 -16.07
N GLU A 47 4.99 -12.95 -14.81
CA GLU A 47 3.85 -13.11 -13.91
C GLU A 47 3.17 -11.75 -13.73
N GLU A 48 1.85 -11.75 -13.65
CA GLU A 48 1.06 -10.52 -13.49
C GLU A 48 1.46 -9.73 -12.24
N GLU A 49 1.82 -10.42 -11.17
CA GLU A 49 2.23 -9.83 -9.90
C GLU A 49 3.63 -9.20 -9.93
N TRP A 50 4.49 -9.59 -10.91
CA TRP A 50 5.88 -9.15 -11.00
C TRP A 50 6.22 -8.38 -12.29
N ARG A 51 5.27 -8.23 -13.20
CA ARG A 51 5.51 -7.69 -14.55
C ARG A 51 6.06 -6.27 -14.59
N PHE A 52 5.86 -5.49 -13.54
CA PHE A 52 6.37 -4.12 -13.45
C PHE A 52 7.60 -4.01 -12.56
N THR A 53 7.86 -5.01 -11.72
CA THR A 53 8.94 -4.99 -10.72
C THR A 53 10.28 -5.31 -11.38
N PRO A 54 11.32 -4.48 -11.20
CA PRO A 54 12.67 -4.72 -11.73
C PRO A 54 13.39 -5.79 -10.90
N LEU A 55 13.18 -7.08 -11.22
CA LEU A 55 13.66 -8.22 -10.42
C LEU A 55 15.17 -8.20 -10.18
N GLU A 56 15.95 -7.74 -11.17
CA GLU A 56 17.39 -7.64 -11.08
C GLU A 56 17.89 -6.64 -10.04
N ARG A 57 17.01 -5.71 -9.60
CA ARG A 57 17.31 -4.69 -8.58
C ARG A 57 16.90 -5.13 -7.16
N LEU A 58 16.28 -6.32 -6.99
CA LEU A 58 15.79 -6.80 -5.70
C LEU A 58 16.87 -7.43 -4.81
N ALA A 59 18.15 -7.31 -5.18
CA ALA A 59 19.30 -7.78 -4.40
C ALA A 59 19.17 -9.25 -3.89
N GLY A 60 18.54 -10.13 -4.68
CA GLY A 60 18.37 -11.55 -4.36
C GLY A 60 17.18 -11.88 -3.46
N LEU A 61 16.34 -10.92 -3.11
CA LEU A 61 15.12 -11.19 -2.31
C LEU A 61 14.12 -12.08 -3.04
N HIS A 62 14.00 -11.94 -4.37
CA HIS A 62 13.01 -12.68 -5.16
C HIS A 62 13.40 -14.13 -5.46
N ASP A 63 14.69 -14.43 -5.53
CA ASP A 63 15.20 -15.77 -5.87
C ASP A 63 15.69 -16.57 -4.67
N GLY A 64 15.77 -15.92 -3.50
CA GLY A 64 16.19 -16.52 -2.25
C GLY A 64 17.72 -16.53 -2.04
N THR A 65 18.48 -15.81 -2.86
CA THR A 65 19.94 -15.68 -2.68
C THR A 65 20.33 -14.63 -1.64
N ALA A 66 19.40 -13.74 -1.26
CA ALA A 66 19.59 -12.78 -0.19
C ALA A 66 19.74 -13.48 1.17
N VAL A 67 20.78 -13.11 1.93
CA VAL A 67 21.07 -13.68 3.25
C VAL A 67 21.16 -12.54 4.27
N ALA A 68 20.50 -12.71 5.42
CA ALA A 68 20.57 -11.73 6.50
C ALA A 68 22.04 -11.51 6.96
N THR A 69 22.41 -10.25 7.14
CA THR A 69 23.78 -9.86 7.53
C THR A 69 23.93 -9.63 9.04
N GLY A 70 22.83 -9.69 9.79
CA GLY A 70 22.81 -9.47 11.24
C GLY A 70 22.80 -7.98 11.67
N THR A 71 23.11 -7.06 10.76
CA THR A 71 23.17 -5.61 11.03
C THR A 71 22.39 -4.81 9.98
N GLY A 72 21.37 -5.38 9.38
CA GLY A 72 20.67 -4.74 8.25
C GLY A 72 19.78 -3.58 8.66
N ILE A 73 19.13 -3.68 9.82
CA ILE A 73 18.24 -2.64 10.35
C ILE A 73 18.36 -2.52 11.86
N LYS A 74 18.07 -1.32 12.38
CA LYS A 74 17.82 -1.05 13.79
C LYS A 74 16.38 -0.58 13.95
N VAL A 75 15.67 -1.11 14.94
CA VAL A 75 14.30 -0.72 15.27
C VAL A 75 14.26 -0.12 16.66
N ASP A 76 13.82 1.13 16.77
CA ASP A 76 13.59 1.83 18.02
C ASP A 76 12.09 2.12 18.16
N ILE A 77 11.50 1.86 19.34
CA ILE A 77 10.06 2.03 19.58
C ILE A 77 9.85 2.92 20.80
N GLU A 78 9.10 3.99 20.59
CA GLU A 78 8.59 4.85 21.64
C GLU A 78 7.07 4.61 21.75
N ALA A 79 6.65 4.13 22.92
CA ALA A 79 5.25 3.78 23.17
C ALA A 79 4.73 4.48 24.44
N PRO A 80 3.50 5.02 24.40
CA PRO A 80 2.83 5.59 25.59
C PRO A 80 2.62 4.55 26.70
N GLU A 81 2.38 5.04 27.92
CA GLU A 81 2.04 4.18 29.04
C GLU A 81 0.81 3.32 28.75
N GLY A 82 0.84 2.06 29.14
CA GLY A 82 -0.24 1.08 28.92
C GLY A 82 -0.10 0.30 27.62
N VAL A 83 0.81 0.67 26.72
CA VAL A 83 1.14 -0.11 25.53
C VAL A 83 2.18 -1.16 25.91
N THR A 84 1.99 -2.38 25.42
CA THR A 84 2.99 -3.45 25.60
C THR A 84 3.78 -3.62 24.31
N VAL A 85 5.11 -3.64 24.43
CA VAL A 85 6.03 -3.94 23.32
C VAL A 85 6.81 -5.20 23.69
N GLU A 86 6.70 -6.22 22.84
CA GLU A 86 7.31 -7.53 23.07
C GLU A 86 8.15 -7.94 21.87
N THR A 87 9.24 -8.61 22.13
CA THR A 87 10.00 -9.37 21.13
C THR A 87 9.63 -10.84 21.29
N VAL A 88 9.10 -11.44 20.22
CA VAL A 88 8.54 -12.81 20.24
C VAL A 88 9.21 -13.72 19.22
N GLY A 89 9.14 -15.02 19.48
CA GLY A 89 9.58 -16.05 18.53
C GLY A 89 8.50 -16.40 17.52
N ARG A 90 8.84 -17.30 16.60
CA ARG A 90 7.97 -17.73 15.48
C ARG A 90 6.69 -18.44 15.90
N ASP A 91 6.62 -18.97 17.14
CA ASP A 91 5.47 -19.72 17.65
C ASP A 91 4.37 -18.80 18.21
N ASP A 92 4.55 -17.48 18.18
CA ASP A 92 3.55 -16.54 18.68
C ASP A 92 2.29 -16.58 17.78
N ALA A 93 1.13 -16.79 18.38
CA ALA A 93 -0.14 -16.98 17.67
C ALA A 93 -0.67 -15.71 16.97
N ARG A 94 -0.06 -14.56 17.22
CA ARG A 94 -0.40 -13.29 16.54
C ARG A 94 0.24 -13.18 15.16
N LEU A 95 1.35 -13.90 14.91
CA LEU A 95 2.07 -13.87 13.65
C LEU A 95 1.26 -14.55 12.55
N GLY A 96 1.03 -13.84 11.45
CA GLY A 96 0.22 -14.33 10.33
C GLY A 96 -1.29 -14.39 10.58
N LYS A 97 -1.79 -13.88 11.73
CA LYS A 97 -3.22 -13.82 12.04
C LYS A 97 -3.96 -12.83 11.13
N ALA A 98 -3.32 -11.74 10.74
CA ALA A 98 -3.92 -10.74 9.85
C ALA A 98 -3.88 -11.15 8.37
N GLY A 99 -2.97 -12.04 7.98
CA GLY A 99 -2.87 -12.51 6.60
C GLY A 99 -1.72 -13.49 6.37
N THR A 100 -1.83 -14.24 5.29
CA THR A 100 -0.81 -15.17 4.81
C THR A 100 0.03 -14.51 3.73
N PRO A 101 1.35 -14.78 3.65
CA PRO A 101 2.17 -14.33 2.54
C PRO A 101 1.57 -14.72 1.18
N VAL A 102 1.60 -13.80 0.22
CA VAL A 102 0.98 -13.99 -1.10
C VAL A 102 1.99 -14.06 -2.23
N ASP A 103 3.24 -13.77 -1.95
CA ASP A 103 4.32 -13.91 -2.91
C ASP A 103 5.57 -14.50 -2.25
N ARG A 104 6.55 -14.86 -3.11
CA ARG A 104 7.78 -15.49 -2.66
C ARG A 104 8.59 -14.64 -1.69
N VAL A 105 8.64 -13.31 -1.89
CA VAL A 105 9.42 -12.40 -1.02
C VAL A 105 8.78 -12.28 0.35
N ALA A 106 7.46 -12.15 0.42
CA ALA A 106 6.74 -12.13 1.69
C ALA A 106 6.89 -13.46 2.46
N ALA A 107 6.82 -14.62 1.76
CA ALA A 107 7.07 -15.92 2.36
C ALA A 107 8.53 -16.08 2.81
N GLN A 108 9.50 -15.57 2.03
CA GLN A 108 10.91 -15.56 2.40
C GLN A 108 11.14 -14.70 3.65
N ALA A 109 10.53 -13.51 3.73
CA ALA A 109 10.60 -12.68 4.92
C ALA A 109 10.03 -13.41 6.14
N TYR A 110 8.86 -14.04 5.99
CA TYR A 110 8.25 -14.82 7.07
C TYR A 110 9.10 -16.00 7.52
N SER A 111 9.78 -16.70 6.62
CA SER A 111 10.64 -17.83 6.97
C SER A 111 12.02 -17.43 7.48
N SER A 112 12.47 -16.20 7.26
CA SER A 112 13.85 -15.76 7.54
C SER A 112 14.00 -14.80 8.72
N PHE A 113 12.94 -14.16 9.23
CA PHE A 113 13.06 -13.31 10.40
C PHE A 113 13.48 -14.15 11.62
N GLU A 114 14.32 -13.62 12.50
CA GLU A 114 14.75 -14.30 13.73
C GLU A 114 13.76 -14.07 14.88
N GLN A 115 13.32 -12.84 15.04
CA GLN A 115 12.37 -12.42 16.06
C GLN A 115 11.41 -11.39 15.46
N ALA A 116 10.17 -11.41 15.93
CA ALA A 116 9.16 -10.43 15.57
C ALA A 116 8.92 -9.45 16.71
N THR A 117 8.54 -8.23 16.35
CA THR A 117 8.11 -7.22 17.30
C THR A 117 6.60 -7.17 17.35
N VAL A 118 6.02 -7.24 18.54
CA VAL A 118 4.58 -7.13 18.76
C VAL A 118 4.29 -5.94 19.66
N VAL A 119 3.44 -5.04 19.16
CA VAL A 119 2.94 -3.87 19.88
C VAL A 119 1.47 -4.10 20.17
N THR A 120 1.10 -4.13 21.44
CA THR A 120 -0.29 -4.39 21.87
C THR A 120 -0.87 -3.20 22.61
N VAL A 121 -2.00 -2.70 22.12
CA VAL A 121 -2.84 -1.69 22.80
C VAL A 121 -4.02 -2.43 23.47
N PRO A 122 -4.16 -2.38 24.80
CA PRO A 122 -5.23 -3.08 25.51
C PRO A 122 -6.61 -2.59 25.08
N LYS A 123 -7.63 -3.43 25.29
CA LYS A 123 -9.02 -3.06 25.02
C LYS A 123 -9.45 -1.79 25.77
N GLU A 124 -10.35 -1.02 25.15
CA GLU A 124 -10.95 0.20 25.74
C GLU A 124 -9.90 1.30 26.08
N THR A 125 -8.69 1.21 25.52
CA THR A 125 -7.61 2.18 25.70
C THR A 125 -7.63 3.20 24.57
N GLN A 126 -7.63 4.48 24.91
CA GLN A 126 -7.51 5.57 23.93
C GLN A 126 -6.17 6.28 24.17
N LEU A 127 -5.25 6.15 23.21
CA LEU A 127 -3.93 6.78 23.34
C LEU A 127 -4.01 8.25 22.88
N ALA A 128 -3.52 9.16 23.74
CA ALA A 128 -3.45 10.57 23.41
C ALA A 128 -2.23 10.92 22.54
N GLU A 129 -1.17 10.12 22.65
CA GLU A 129 0.08 10.29 21.91
C GLU A 129 0.31 9.10 20.97
N PRO A 130 0.95 9.30 19.80
CA PRO A 130 1.22 8.24 18.87
C PRO A 130 2.30 7.27 19.40
N ILE A 131 2.19 6.01 18.99
CA ILE A 131 3.29 5.05 19.07
C ILE A 131 4.22 5.36 17.89
N ARG A 132 5.52 5.52 18.15
CA ARG A 132 6.51 5.80 17.12
C ARG A 132 7.46 4.61 16.97
N ILE A 133 7.61 4.14 15.74
CA ILE A 133 8.48 3.04 15.37
C ILE A 133 9.48 3.58 14.34
N ALA A 134 10.74 3.70 14.71
CA ALA A 134 11.79 4.10 13.81
C ALA A 134 12.54 2.85 13.32
N VAL A 135 12.59 2.66 12.01
CA VAL A 135 13.34 1.60 11.34
C VAL A 135 14.47 2.24 10.56
N HIS A 136 15.68 2.08 11.04
CA HIS A 136 16.87 2.66 10.44
C HIS A 136 17.71 1.57 9.76
N GLY A 137 17.97 1.75 8.47
CA GLY A 137 18.87 0.90 7.69
C GLY A 137 20.32 1.19 8.01
N GLU A 138 21.10 0.16 8.31
CA GLU A 138 22.54 0.25 8.67
C GLU A 138 23.45 -0.34 7.57
N GLY A 139 22.91 -0.51 6.35
CA GLY A 139 23.57 -1.16 5.22
C GLY A 139 23.69 -2.67 5.41
N GLY A 140 22.95 -3.42 4.65
CA GLY A 140 22.94 -4.89 4.72
C GLY A 140 21.55 -5.45 4.48
N THR A 141 21.41 -6.76 4.60
CA THR A 141 20.15 -7.46 4.34
C THR A 141 19.47 -7.86 5.64
N ALA A 142 18.18 -7.57 5.75
CA ALA A 142 17.35 -7.95 6.88
C ALA A 142 16.00 -8.53 6.46
N PHE A 143 15.45 -9.38 7.32
CA PHE A 143 14.09 -9.90 7.22
C PHE A 143 13.34 -9.53 8.50
N GLY A 144 12.18 -8.89 8.35
CA GLY A 144 11.42 -8.35 9.47
C GLY A 144 10.00 -8.90 9.58
N HIS A 145 9.48 -8.95 10.82
CA HIS A 145 8.05 -9.16 11.07
C HIS A 145 7.61 -8.28 12.23
N GLN A 146 6.56 -7.49 12.01
CA GLN A 146 5.96 -6.62 13.03
C GLN A 146 4.45 -6.90 13.14
N VAL A 147 3.93 -6.82 14.35
CA VAL A 147 2.50 -6.92 14.62
C VAL A 147 2.08 -5.72 15.47
N VAL A 148 0.99 -5.07 15.08
CA VAL A 148 0.29 -4.07 15.88
C VAL A 148 -1.11 -4.60 16.16
N GLU A 149 -1.39 -4.94 17.43
CA GLU A 149 -2.67 -5.47 17.84
C GLU A 149 -3.42 -4.49 18.75
N LEU A 150 -4.64 -4.13 18.37
CA LEU A 150 -5.55 -3.31 19.16
C LEU A 150 -6.67 -4.19 19.74
N GLY A 151 -6.85 -4.17 21.05
CA GLY A 151 -8.00 -4.78 21.70
C GLY A 151 -9.32 -4.07 21.33
N ALA A 152 -10.46 -4.69 21.62
CA ALA A 152 -11.77 -4.13 21.29
C ALA A 152 -11.93 -2.70 21.86
N PHE A 153 -12.47 -1.77 21.05
CA PHE A 153 -12.68 -0.36 21.39
C PHE A 153 -11.41 0.42 21.75
N ALA A 154 -10.24 -0.10 21.43
CA ALA A 154 -8.99 0.67 21.56
C ALA A 154 -8.84 1.66 20.39
N GLU A 155 -8.17 2.79 20.66
CA GLU A 155 -7.87 3.82 19.67
C GLU A 155 -6.41 4.23 19.75
N ALA A 156 -5.68 4.18 18.63
CA ALA A 156 -4.28 4.49 18.56
C ALA A 156 -3.87 5.07 17.21
N VAL A 157 -2.81 5.88 17.24
CA VAL A 157 -2.06 6.29 16.05
C VAL A 157 -0.67 5.67 16.14
N VAL A 158 -0.21 5.07 15.04
CA VAL A 158 1.13 4.49 14.91
C VAL A 158 1.85 5.20 13.77
N VAL A 159 3.03 5.72 14.04
CA VAL A 159 3.92 6.31 13.02
C VAL A 159 5.09 5.36 12.84
N ILE A 160 5.31 4.89 11.61
CA ILE A 160 6.44 4.02 11.26
C ILE A 160 7.32 4.78 10.27
N ASP A 161 8.50 5.18 10.72
CA ASP A 161 9.48 5.91 9.91
C ASP A 161 10.59 4.97 9.46
N HIS A 162 10.85 4.90 8.16
CA HIS A 162 11.96 4.17 7.56
C HIS A 162 13.00 5.16 7.02
N THR A 163 14.27 4.97 7.38
CA THR A 163 15.38 5.82 6.97
C THR A 163 16.66 5.01 6.75
N GLY A 164 17.69 5.62 6.14
CA GLY A 164 18.98 4.98 5.91
C GLY A 164 18.98 4.00 4.75
N ASP A 165 19.95 3.10 4.69
CA ASP A 165 20.17 2.15 3.59
C ASP A 165 20.05 0.71 4.08
N ALA A 166 19.24 -0.10 3.41
CA ALA A 166 19.10 -1.54 3.66
C ALA A 166 18.49 -2.28 2.48
N VAL A 167 18.74 -3.59 2.44
CA VAL A 167 17.94 -4.54 1.66
C VAL A 167 16.99 -5.22 2.65
N LEU A 168 15.73 -4.80 2.66
CA LEU A 168 14.75 -5.26 3.64
C LEU A 168 13.57 -5.97 2.97
N ALA A 169 13.28 -7.20 3.41
CA ALA A 169 11.99 -7.83 3.17
C ALA A 169 11.24 -7.99 4.49
N ALA A 170 9.97 -7.55 4.54
CA ALA A 170 9.22 -7.53 5.78
C ALA A 170 7.75 -7.92 5.61
N ASN A 171 7.15 -8.42 6.70
CA ASN A 171 5.70 -8.50 6.86
C ASN A 171 5.29 -7.63 8.05
N VAL A 172 4.18 -6.92 7.89
CA VAL A 172 3.57 -6.12 8.96
C VAL A 172 2.10 -6.49 9.08
N ASP A 173 1.68 -6.88 10.27
CA ASP A 173 0.31 -7.28 10.55
C ASP A 173 -0.38 -6.28 11.48
N TYR A 174 -1.55 -5.79 11.09
CA TYR A 174 -2.43 -4.94 11.90
C TYR A 174 -3.67 -5.75 12.26
N ILE A 175 -3.90 -5.96 13.55
CA ILE A 175 -5.02 -6.75 14.07
C ILE A 175 -5.92 -5.83 14.90
N LEU A 176 -7.13 -5.57 14.42
CA LEU A 176 -8.07 -4.68 15.07
C LEU A 176 -9.21 -5.50 15.71
N GLY A 177 -9.39 -5.36 17.02
CA GLY A 177 -10.56 -5.87 17.73
C GLY A 177 -11.85 -5.12 17.36
N ASP A 178 -13.00 -5.66 17.76
CA ASP A 178 -14.31 -5.04 17.48
C ASP A 178 -14.36 -3.59 17.97
N GLY A 179 -14.81 -2.66 17.13
CA GLY A 179 -14.92 -1.24 17.43
C GLY A 179 -13.59 -0.51 17.63
N ALA A 180 -12.45 -1.14 17.38
CA ALA A 180 -11.15 -0.50 17.49
C ALA A 180 -10.90 0.49 16.33
N LYS A 181 -10.05 1.51 16.60
CA LYS A 181 -9.66 2.50 15.62
C LYS A 181 -8.14 2.60 15.57
N LEU A 182 -7.57 2.31 14.42
CA LEU A 182 -6.13 2.40 14.18
C LEU A 182 -5.85 3.33 13.00
N THR A 183 -5.05 4.36 13.24
CA THR A 183 -4.41 5.13 12.17
C THR A 183 -2.94 4.78 12.11
N VAL A 184 -2.46 4.37 10.92
CA VAL A 184 -1.05 4.10 10.65
C VAL A 184 -0.53 5.15 9.68
N VAL A 185 0.56 5.81 10.04
CA VAL A 185 1.32 6.68 9.13
C VAL A 185 2.65 6.00 8.85
N LEU A 186 2.84 5.57 7.61
CA LEU A 186 4.03 4.85 7.17
C LEU A 186 4.85 5.76 6.25
N VAL A 187 6.04 6.14 6.69
CA VAL A 187 6.96 6.98 5.92
C VAL A 187 8.13 6.15 5.42
N GLN A 188 8.33 6.14 4.12
CA GLN A 188 9.44 5.52 3.42
C GLN A 188 10.39 6.62 2.95
N ASP A 189 11.30 7.04 3.82
CA ASP A 189 12.34 8.05 3.56
C ASP A 189 13.72 7.40 3.55
N TRP A 190 13.83 6.34 2.75
CA TRP A 190 15.05 5.58 2.55
C TRP A 190 16.11 6.36 1.78
N ASP A 191 17.37 6.01 1.95
CA ASP A 191 18.44 6.43 1.06
C ASP A 191 18.29 5.79 -0.33
N ASP A 192 18.85 6.41 -1.37
CA ASP A 192 18.66 6.05 -2.79
C ASP A 192 19.07 4.62 -3.17
N LYS A 193 19.81 3.90 -2.33
CA LYS A 193 20.25 2.52 -2.60
C LYS A 193 19.39 1.46 -1.92
N ALA A 194 18.49 1.87 -1.04
CA ALA A 194 17.70 0.94 -0.27
C ALA A 194 16.71 0.17 -1.14
N VAL A 195 16.56 -1.12 -0.84
CA VAL A 195 15.56 -1.99 -1.42
C VAL A 195 14.62 -2.45 -0.32
N HIS A 196 13.36 -2.05 -0.39
CA HIS A 196 12.36 -2.44 0.60
C HIS A 196 11.14 -3.08 -0.06
N ILE A 197 10.93 -4.35 0.23
CA ILE A 197 9.76 -5.11 -0.20
C ILE A 197 8.97 -5.53 1.03
N ALA A 198 7.69 -5.12 1.13
CA ALA A 198 6.90 -5.47 2.29
C ALA A 198 5.44 -5.81 1.95
N GLN A 199 4.91 -6.82 2.64
CA GLN A 199 3.49 -7.12 2.69
C GLN A 199 2.91 -6.61 4.01
N HIS A 200 1.84 -5.82 3.93
CA HIS A 200 1.13 -5.27 5.08
C HIS A 200 -0.28 -5.85 5.11
N ASN A 201 -0.64 -6.58 6.16
CA ASN A 201 -1.96 -7.15 6.29
C ASN A 201 -2.73 -6.42 7.39
N ALA A 202 -3.98 -6.03 7.12
CA ALA A 202 -4.89 -5.49 8.11
C ALA A 202 -6.12 -6.39 8.23
N LEU A 203 -6.38 -6.90 9.42
CA LEU A 203 -7.58 -7.64 9.77
C LEU A 203 -8.48 -6.73 10.61
N VAL A 204 -9.57 -6.24 10.01
CA VAL A 204 -10.45 -5.23 10.58
C VAL A 204 -11.63 -5.91 11.28
N GLY A 205 -11.75 -5.73 12.60
CA GLY A 205 -12.84 -6.25 13.42
C GLY A 205 -14.20 -5.67 13.07
N ARG A 206 -15.25 -6.19 13.70
CA ARG A 206 -16.62 -5.67 13.53
C ARG A 206 -16.71 -4.21 13.97
N ASP A 207 -17.30 -3.34 13.13
CA ASP A 207 -17.45 -1.91 13.38
C ASP A 207 -16.13 -1.19 13.73
N ALA A 208 -14.98 -1.79 13.35
CA ALA A 208 -13.67 -1.20 13.54
C ALA A 208 -13.28 -0.31 12.35
N SER A 209 -12.36 0.62 12.57
CA SER A 209 -11.87 1.55 11.57
C SER A 209 -10.34 1.45 11.43
N PHE A 210 -9.88 1.16 10.24
CA PHE A 210 -8.47 1.14 9.87
C PHE A 210 -8.17 2.26 8.89
N LYS A 211 -7.23 3.14 9.25
CA LYS A 211 -6.74 4.18 8.36
C LYS A 211 -5.24 4.00 8.16
N SER A 212 -4.80 3.91 6.92
CA SER A 212 -3.40 3.84 6.54
C SER A 212 -3.03 5.02 5.65
N VAL A 213 -1.97 5.74 6.00
CA VAL A 213 -1.38 6.81 5.19
C VAL A 213 0.05 6.41 4.87
N VAL A 214 0.30 6.04 3.63
CA VAL A 214 1.62 5.64 3.14
C VAL A 214 2.26 6.81 2.41
N VAL A 215 3.49 7.15 2.78
CA VAL A 215 4.26 8.23 2.13
C VAL A 215 5.60 7.65 1.70
N THR A 216 5.93 7.77 0.40
CA THR A 216 7.15 7.20 -0.18
C THR A 216 7.95 8.27 -0.92
N PHE A 217 9.20 8.49 -0.48
CA PHE A 217 10.12 9.46 -1.08
C PHE A 217 11.42 8.85 -1.59
N GLY A 218 11.98 7.87 -0.91
CA GLY A 218 13.31 7.35 -1.20
C GLY A 218 13.32 5.89 -1.61
N GLY A 219 14.53 5.34 -1.73
CA GLY A 219 14.82 3.96 -2.09
C GLY A 219 15.05 3.73 -3.58
N ASP A 220 15.98 2.82 -3.90
CA ASP A 220 16.18 2.31 -5.25
C ASP A 220 14.93 1.57 -5.74
N VAL A 221 14.43 0.65 -4.88
CA VAL A 221 13.17 -0.07 -5.10
C VAL A 221 12.37 -0.13 -3.80
N VAL A 222 11.19 0.46 -3.80
CA VAL A 222 10.21 0.30 -2.71
C VAL A 222 8.96 -0.36 -3.28
N ARG A 223 8.65 -1.57 -2.82
CA ARG A 223 7.44 -2.30 -3.22
C ARG A 223 6.62 -2.68 -2.00
N LEU A 224 5.46 -2.06 -1.86
CA LEU A 224 4.55 -2.27 -0.74
C LEU A 224 3.28 -2.95 -1.21
N HIS A 225 2.83 -3.95 -0.47
CA HIS A 225 1.60 -4.69 -0.74
C HIS A 225 0.64 -4.60 0.45
N PRO A 226 -0.07 -3.45 0.64
CA PRO A 226 -1.11 -3.34 1.65
C PRO A 226 -2.33 -4.17 1.27
N ARG A 227 -2.80 -4.98 2.21
CA ARG A 227 -3.93 -5.90 2.08
C ARG A 227 -4.87 -5.70 3.26
N VAL A 228 -6.15 -5.56 2.98
CA VAL A 228 -7.18 -5.42 4.00
C VAL A 228 -8.20 -6.54 3.85
N SER A 229 -8.57 -7.13 4.97
CA SER A 229 -9.69 -8.07 5.10
C SER A 229 -10.49 -7.76 6.37
N TYR A 230 -11.71 -8.25 6.44
CA TYR A 230 -12.62 -7.95 7.55
C TYR A 230 -12.92 -9.23 8.35
N ALA A 231 -12.81 -9.14 9.67
CA ALA A 231 -13.18 -10.20 10.62
C ALA A 231 -14.64 -10.12 11.08
N GLY A 232 -15.34 -9.03 10.75
CA GLY A 232 -16.74 -8.81 11.11
C GLY A 232 -17.40 -7.77 10.22
N THR A 233 -18.72 -7.61 10.38
CA THR A 233 -19.53 -6.65 9.61
C THR A 233 -19.26 -5.21 10.02
N GLY A 234 -19.51 -4.25 9.11
CA GLY A 234 -19.49 -2.81 9.44
C GLY A 234 -18.07 -2.23 9.56
N GLY A 235 -17.03 -3.01 9.26
CA GLY A 235 -15.66 -2.50 9.26
C GLY A 235 -15.40 -1.47 8.18
N GLU A 236 -14.56 -0.48 8.46
CA GLU A 236 -14.18 0.59 7.53
C GLU A 236 -12.66 0.62 7.32
N ALA A 237 -12.22 0.79 6.07
CA ALA A 237 -10.81 0.92 5.71
C ALA A 237 -10.57 2.15 4.82
N GLU A 238 -9.67 3.02 5.24
CA GLU A 238 -9.21 4.17 4.48
C GLU A 238 -7.73 3.99 4.15
N LEU A 239 -7.39 3.93 2.87
CA LEU A 239 -6.03 3.72 2.38
C LEU A 239 -5.58 4.94 1.58
N PHE A 240 -4.75 5.76 2.17
CA PHE A 240 -4.18 6.93 1.51
C PHE A 240 -2.72 6.71 1.18
N GLY A 241 -2.29 7.15 0.01
CA GLY A 241 -0.90 7.05 -0.41
C GLY A 241 -0.41 8.29 -1.13
N LEU A 242 0.77 8.75 -0.75
CA LEU A 242 1.52 9.79 -1.43
C LEU A 242 2.87 9.21 -1.82
N TYR A 243 3.28 9.38 -3.07
CA TYR A 243 4.62 9.02 -3.51
C TYR A 243 5.22 10.10 -4.40
N PHE A 244 6.49 10.36 -4.15
CA PHE A 244 7.30 11.23 -4.96
C PHE A 244 8.48 10.41 -5.50
N THR A 245 8.45 10.12 -6.79
CA THR A 245 9.42 9.23 -7.43
C THR A 245 10.41 10.05 -8.21
N ASP A 246 11.68 9.96 -7.86
CA ASP A 246 12.77 10.68 -8.51
C ASP A 246 13.55 9.77 -9.46
N LYS A 247 14.52 10.37 -10.15
CA LYS A 247 15.37 9.75 -11.15
C LYS A 247 15.89 8.37 -10.74
N GLY A 248 15.61 7.38 -11.58
CA GLY A 248 16.06 6.01 -11.40
C GLY A 248 15.31 5.20 -10.33
N GLN A 249 14.50 5.83 -9.49
CA GLN A 249 13.76 5.14 -8.44
C GLN A 249 12.59 4.33 -9.01
N HIS A 250 12.28 3.20 -8.36
CA HIS A 250 11.09 2.41 -8.61
C HIS A 250 10.23 2.32 -7.37
N GLN A 251 9.03 2.90 -7.40
CA GLN A 251 8.08 2.86 -6.28
C GLN A 251 6.79 2.17 -6.71
N GLU A 252 6.48 1.03 -6.07
CA GLU A 252 5.34 0.18 -6.43
C GLU A 252 4.42 -0.02 -5.23
N HIS A 253 3.15 0.33 -5.39
CA HIS A 253 2.09 0.15 -4.40
C HIS A 253 1.02 -0.77 -4.99
N ARG A 254 0.87 -1.97 -4.41
CA ARG A 254 -0.11 -2.99 -4.84
C ARG A 254 -1.12 -3.22 -3.74
N LEU A 255 -2.29 -2.62 -3.85
CA LEU A 255 -3.32 -2.75 -2.83
C LEU A 255 -4.23 -3.94 -3.13
N LEU A 256 -4.70 -4.59 -2.07
CA LEU A 256 -5.86 -5.47 -2.14
C LEU A 256 -6.81 -5.14 -0.99
N VAL A 257 -8.05 -4.81 -1.31
CA VAL A 257 -9.15 -4.77 -0.34
C VAL A 257 -10.10 -5.92 -0.63
N ASP A 258 -10.10 -6.91 0.26
CA ASP A 258 -10.95 -8.09 0.18
C ASP A 258 -12.19 -7.87 1.05
N HIS A 259 -13.29 -7.44 0.44
CA HIS A 259 -14.60 -7.38 1.09
C HIS A 259 -15.17 -8.78 1.24
N ASN A 260 -14.84 -9.43 2.33
CA ASN A 260 -15.22 -10.80 2.69
C ASN A 260 -16.32 -10.86 3.77
N MET A 261 -16.82 -9.70 4.23
CA MET A 261 -17.91 -9.55 5.20
C MET A 261 -18.93 -8.50 4.73
N PRO A 262 -20.22 -8.62 5.14
CA PRO A 262 -21.27 -7.66 4.75
C PRO A 262 -21.08 -6.27 5.36
N HIS A 263 -21.63 -5.25 4.67
CA HIS A 263 -21.73 -3.86 5.14
C HIS A 263 -20.41 -3.20 5.49
N CYS A 264 -19.32 -3.66 4.90
CA CYS A 264 -18.01 -3.05 5.07
C CYS A 264 -17.78 -1.95 4.04
N LYS A 265 -16.92 -0.98 4.39
CA LYS A 265 -16.58 0.14 3.53
C LYS A 265 -15.08 0.21 3.29
N SER A 266 -14.70 0.71 2.10
CA SER A 266 -13.31 1.09 1.84
C SER A 266 -13.20 2.30 0.93
N ASN A 267 -12.13 3.08 1.13
CA ASN A 267 -11.77 4.19 0.28
C ASN A 267 -10.25 4.21 0.12
N ALA A 268 -9.76 4.06 -1.12
CA ALA A 268 -8.35 4.10 -1.42
C ALA A 268 -8.04 5.29 -2.33
N VAL A 269 -7.19 6.22 -1.88
CA VAL A 269 -6.80 7.41 -2.65
C VAL A 269 -5.29 7.54 -2.64
N TYR A 270 -4.69 7.37 -3.82
CA TYR A 270 -3.25 7.49 -4.02
C TYR A 270 -2.92 8.61 -5.01
N LYS A 271 -1.93 9.42 -4.66
CA LYS A 271 -1.41 10.48 -5.53
C LYS A 271 0.09 10.37 -5.66
N GLY A 272 0.60 10.45 -6.89
CA GLY A 272 2.03 10.42 -7.17
C GLY A 272 2.50 11.63 -7.96
N ALA A 273 3.71 12.11 -7.67
CA ALA A 273 4.44 13.01 -8.53
C ALA A 273 5.76 12.36 -8.95
N LEU A 274 6.15 12.53 -10.20
CA LEU A 274 7.33 11.89 -10.74
C LEU A 274 8.20 12.88 -11.50
N GLN A 275 9.50 12.77 -11.31
CA GLN A 275 10.49 13.57 -12.04
C GLN A 275 11.76 12.76 -12.34
N GLY A 276 12.49 13.23 -13.33
CA GLY A 276 13.79 12.65 -13.73
C GLY A 276 13.67 11.41 -14.63
N ASP A 277 14.79 11.10 -15.29
CA ASP A 277 14.89 9.97 -16.20
C ASP A 277 14.80 8.66 -15.43
N ASP A 278 14.09 7.68 -16.02
CA ASP A 278 13.89 6.35 -15.46
C ASP A 278 13.15 6.31 -14.10
N ALA A 279 12.56 7.44 -13.64
CA ALA A 279 11.63 7.43 -12.52
C ALA A 279 10.40 6.58 -12.88
N HIS A 280 10.12 5.55 -12.09
CA HIS A 280 9.03 4.63 -12.37
C HIS A 280 8.13 4.41 -11.17
N ALA A 281 6.88 4.84 -11.25
CA ALA A 281 5.86 4.55 -10.26
C ALA A 281 4.84 3.55 -10.78
N VAL A 282 4.47 2.61 -9.93
CA VAL A 282 3.43 1.61 -10.20
C VAL A 282 2.39 1.67 -9.09
N TRP A 283 1.14 1.82 -9.49
CA TRP A 283 0.02 1.67 -8.58
C TRP A 283 -0.97 0.63 -9.11
N ILE A 284 -1.26 -0.37 -8.31
CA ILE A 284 -2.26 -1.40 -8.61
C ILE A 284 -3.24 -1.41 -7.45
N GLY A 285 -4.51 -1.14 -7.76
CA GLY A 285 -5.61 -1.26 -6.82
C GLY A 285 -6.45 -2.47 -7.20
N ASP A 286 -6.54 -3.43 -6.30
CA ASP A 286 -7.42 -4.58 -6.43
C ASP A 286 -8.49 -4.49 -5.34
N VAL A 287 -9.77 -4.38 -5.75
CA VAL A 287 -10.92 -4.49 -4.85
C VAL A 287 -11.71 -5.73 -5.23
N LEU A 288 -11.85 -6.65 -4.28
CA LEU A 288 -12.65 -7.86 -4.42
C LEU A 288 -13.86 -7.79 -3.49
N ILE A 289 -15.07 -7.79 -4.07
CA ILE A 289 -16.33 -7.85 -3.32
C ILE A 289 -16.87 -9.27 -3.46
N ARG A 290 -16.71 -10.06 -2.39
CA ARG A 290 -17.11 -11.46 -2.38
C ARG A 290 -18.63 -11.62 -2.37
N ALA A 291 -19.10 -12.80 -2.80
CA ALA A 291 -20.53 -13.12 -2.86
C ALA A 291 -21.31 -12.89 -1.55
N VAL A 292 -20.64 -13.00 -0.40
CA VAL A 292 -21.22 -12.78 0.93
C VAL A 292 -21.18 -11.32 1.39
N ALA A 293 -20.48 -10.44 0.69
CA ALA A 293 -20.22 -9.06 1.10
C ALA A 293 -21.32 -8.09 0.64
N GLU A 294 -22.57 -8.39 0.99
CA GLU A 294 -23.70 -7.53 0.71
C GLU A 294 -23.56 -6.16 1.40
N GLY A 295 -24.06 -5.10 0.77
CA GLY A 295 -24.04 -3.75 1.32
C GLY A 295 -22.67 -3.10 1.35
N THR A 296 -21.70 -3.63 0.62
CA THR A 296 -20.36 -3.02 0.46
C THR A 296 -20.46 -1.66 -0.21
N ASP A 297 -19.69 -0.70 0.31
CA ASP A 297 -19.46 0.63 -0.27
C ASP A 297 -17.94 0.85 -0.43
N THR A 298 -17.47 0.98 -1.68
CA THR A 298 -16.03 1.06 -1.96
C THR A 298 -15.72 2.02 -3.09
N TYR A 299 -14.61 2.72 -2.95
CA TYR A 299 -14.06 3.57 -4.00
C TYR A 299 -12.54 3.53 -3.99
N GLU A 300 -11.93 3.52 -5.18
CA GLU A 300 -10.50 3.67 -5.32
C GLU A 300 -10.12 4.70 -6.38
N MET A 301 -9.06 5.44 -6.13
CA MET A 301 -8.58 6.47 -7.04
C MET A 301 -7.06 6.55 -7.01
N ASN A 302 -6.46 6.60 -8.20
CA ASN A 302 -5.06 6.97 -8.35
C ASN A 302 -4.92 8.19 -9.28
N ARG A 303 -4.15 9.17 -8.84
CA ARG A 303 -3.80 10.34 -9.67
C ARG A 303 -2.30 10.56 -9.69
N ASN A 304 -1.76 10.79 -10.88
CA ASN A 304 -0.33 11.01 -11.06
C ASN A 304 -0.08 12.32 -11.80
N LEU A 305 0.99 12.99 -11.39
CA LEU A 305 1.50 14.21 -11.99
C LEU A 305 2.93 13.98 -12.46
N VAL A 306 3.12 13.91 -13.78
CA VAL A 306 4.46 13.77 -14.39
C VAL A 306 5.05 15.16 -14.57
N LEU A 307 6.14 15.44 -13.84
CA LEU A 307 6.77 16.76 -13.78
C LEU A 307 7.79 16.98 -14.89
N THR A 308 8.46 15.93 -15.35
CA THR A 308 9.49 15.98 -16.40
C THR A 308 9.32 14.85 -17.41
N ASP A 309 9.98 14.96 -18.56
CA ASP A 309 10.08 13.83 -19.48
C ASP A 309 10.96 12.71 -18.88
N GLY A 310 10.87 11.49 -19.41
CA GLY A 310 11.65 10.33 -18.96
C GLY A 310 11.02 9.54 -17.81
N ALA A 311 10.09 10.12 -17.05
CA ALA A 311 9.37 9.42 -15.99
C ALA A 311 8.21 8.58 -16.55
N ARG A 312 7.96 7.44 -15.92
CA ARG A 312 6.91 6.46 -16.28
C ARG A 312 5.96 6.17 -15.12
N VAL A 313 4.67 6.07 -15.44
CA VAL A 313 3.62 5.65 -14.51
C VAL A 313 2.84 4.48 -15.10
N ASP A 314 2.66 3.43 -14.32
CA ASP A 314 1.70 2.37 -14.57
C ASP A 314 0.62 2.39 -13.48
N SER A 315 -0.64 2.62 -13.85
CA SER A 315 -1.76 2.71 -12.92
C SER A 315 -2.87 1.76 -13.36
N VAL A 316 -3.18 0.78 -12.52
CA VAL A 316 -4.05 -0.36 -12.85
C VAL A 316 -5.12 -0.54 -11.76
N PRO A 317 -6.25 0.17 -11.84
CA PRO A 317 -7.38 -0.10 -10.97
C PRO A 317 -8.15 -1.34 -11.43
N ASN A 318 -8.50 -2.22 -10.49
CA ASN A 318 -9.25 -3.45 -10.75
C ASN A 318 -10.40 -3.58 -9.74
N LEU A 319 -11.56 -3.90 -10.22
CA LEU A 319 -12.75 -4.09 -9.40
C LEU A 319 -13.43 -5.40 -9.80
N GLU A 320 -13.52 -6.33 -8.86
CA GLU A 320 -14.18 -7.60 -9.02
C GLU A 320 -15.38 -7.70 -8.07
N ILE A 321 -16.56 -7.95 -8.62
CA ILE A 321 -17.82 -7.93 -7.87
C ILE A 321 -18.54 -9.25 -8.08
N GLU A 322 -18.64 -10.05 -7.00
CA GLU A 322 -19.29 -11.36 -7.00
C GLU A 322 -20.78 -11.28 -6.54
N THR A 323 -21.27 -10.14 -6.02
CA THR A 323 -22.65 -9.93 -5.57
C THR A 323 -23.27 -8.71 -6.20
N GLY A 324 -24.58 -8.77 -6.49
CA GLY A 324 -25.35 -7.61 -6.97
C GLY A 324 -25.86 -6.68 -5.87
N GLU A 325 -25.76 -7.08 -4.61
CA GLU A 325 -26.34 -6.37 -3.45
C GLU A 325 -25.30 -5.47 -2.79
N ILE A 326 -24.83 -4.43 -3.50
CA ILE A 326 -23.86 -3.47 -3.01
C ILE A 326 -24.48 -2.09 -2.81
N ALA A 327 -23.93 -1.29 -1.88
CA ALA A 327 -24.30 0.12 -1.71
C ALA A 327 -23.67 0.99 -2.81
N GLY A 328 -22.40 0.73 -3.12
CA GLY A 328 -21.67 1.41 -4.19
C GLY A 328 -20.31 0.78 -4.45
N ALA A 329 -19.84 0.89 -5.68
CA ALA A 329 -18.47 0.54 -6.05
C ALA A 329 -18.00 1.42 -7.22
N GLY A 330 -16.73 1.82 -7.19
CA GLY A 330 -16.16 2.61 -8.26
C GLY A 330 -14.67 2.70 -8.20
N HIS A 331 -14.05 2.98 -9.35
CA HIS A 331 -12.64 3.28 -9.43
C HIS A 331 -12.34 4.42 -10.41
N ALA A 332 -11.21 5.09 -10.22
CA ALA A 332 -10.73 6.11 -11.15
C ALA A 332 -9.19 6.10 -11.21
N SER A 333 -8.67 6.36 -12.39
CA SER A 333 -7.25 6.59 -12.60
C SER A 333 -7.03 7.74 -13.56
N ALA A 334 -6.09 8.63 -13.24
CA ALA A 334 -5.70 9.73 -14.11
C ALA A 334 -4.21 10.02 -13.98
N THR A 335 -3.54 10.13 -15.12
CA THR A 335 -2.15 10.61 -15.19
C THR A 335 -2.13 11.85 -16.06
N GLY A 336 -1.67 12.96 -15.48
CA GLY A 336 -1.49 14.25 -16.16
C GLY A 336 -0.02 14.63 -16.20
N ARG A 337 0.36 15.44 -17.19
CA ARG A 337 1.63 16.16 -17.16
C ARG A 337 1.44 17.47 -16.42
N PHE A 338 2.54 18.02 -15.96
CA PHE A 338 2.56 19.35 -15.38
C PHE A 338 1.94 20.35 -16.36
N ASP A 339 1.00 21.16 -15.86
CA ASP A 339 0.23 22.08 -16.70
C ASP A 339 1.00 23.39 -16.91
N ASP A 340 1.56 23.55 -18.10
CA ASP A 340 2.29 24.74 -18.50
C ASP A 340 1.41 26.01 -18.49
N GLU A 341 0.08 25.89 -18.66
CA GLU A 341 -0.84 27.02 -18.58
C GLU A 341 -0.99 27.51 -17.12
N GLN A 342 -1.07 26.57 -16.16
CA GLN A 342 -1.08 26.92 -14.74
C GLN A 342 0.25 27.55 -14.32
N LEU A 343 1.37 27.00 -14.77
CA LEU A 343 2.69 27.56 -14.55
C LEU A 343 2.77 28.98 -15.10
N PHE A 344 2.42 29.16 -16.37
CA PHE A 344 2.41 30.48 -17.02
C PHE A 344 1.51 31.49 -16.29
N TYR A 345 0.33 31.06 -15.83
CA TYR A 345 -0.56 31.92 -15.04
C TYR A 345 0.10 32.44 -13.76
N LEU A 346 0.73 31.54 -12.98
CA LEU A 346 1.43 31.88 -11.74
C LEU A 346 2.63 32.82 -12.03
N MET A 347 3.43 32.49 -13.05
CA MET A 347 4.55 33.33 -13.48
C MET A 347 4.10 34.74 -13.96
N SER A 348 2.96 34.84 -14.66
CA SER A 348 2.39 36.12 -15.07
C SER A 348 1.93 37.00 -13.90
N ARG A 349 1.76 36.41 -12.70
CA ARG A 349 1.50 37.12 -11.44
C ARG A 349 2.77 37.46 -10.68
N GLY A 350 3.95 37.24 -11.25
CA GLY A 350 5.24 37.58 -10.67
C GLY A 350 5.84 36.49 -9.75
N ILE A 351 5.28 35.30 -9.75
CA ILE A 351 5.82 34.18 -8.99
C ILE A 351 6.95 33.54 -9.82
N PRO A 352 8.18 33.38 -9.29
CA PRO A 352 9.26 32.70 -9.99
C PRO A 352 8.88 31.27 -10.35
N GLU A 353 9.42 30.73 -11.45
CA GLU A 353 9.06 29.41 -11.97
C GLU A 353 9.21 28.28 -10.92
N ALA A 354 10.35 28.23 -10.24
CA ALA A 354 10.59 27.21 -9.20
C ALA A 354 9.54 27.26 -8.08
N GLU A 355 9.17 28.48 -7.63
CA GLU A 355 8.13 28.66 -6.62
C GLU A 355 6.74 28.26 -7.15
N ALA A 356 6.44 28.59 -8.42
CA ALA A 356 5.18 28.23 -9.03
C ALA A 356 5.04 26.70 -9.15
N ARG A 357 6.10 25.98 -9.55
CA ARG A 357 6.13 24.50 -9.56
C ARG A 357 5.88 23.93 -8.17
N ARG A 358 6.59 24.43 -7.16
CA ARG A 358 6.42 24.03 -5.75
C ARG A 358 4.98 24.20 -5.29
N LEU A 359 4.36 25.34 -5.54
CA LEU A 359 2.97 25.60 -5.15
C LEU A 359 1.97 24.63 -5.79
N VAL A 360 2.16 24.28 -7.07
CA VAL A 360 1.28 23.32 -7.77
C VAL A 360 1.41 21.93 -7.16
N VAL A 361 2.64 21.44 -6.92
CA VAL A 361 2.87 20.10 -6.36
C VAL A 361 2.40 20.03 -4.91
N ARG A 362 2.67 21.03 -4.08
CA ARG A 362 2.12 21.11 -2.71
C ARG A 362 0.58 21.09 -2.73
N GLY A 363 -0.04 21.87 -3.61
CA GLY A 363 -1.50 21.88 -3.77
C GLY A 363 -2.05 20.50 -4.20
N PHE A 364 -1.33 19.79 -5.06
CA PHE A 364 -1.70 18.45 -5.51
C PHE A 364 -1.73 17.45 -4.34
N PHE A 365 -0.79 17.53 -3.41
CA PHE A 365 -0.69 16.63 -2.26
C PHE A 365 -1.44 17.09 -1.01
N ALA A 366 -1.78 18.38 -0.90
CA ALA A 366 -2.31 18.99 0.33
C ALA A 366 -3.48 18.23 0.96
N GLU A 367 -4.41 17.74 0.15
CA GLU A 367 -5.56 16.97 0.62
C GLU A 367 -5.14 15.67 1.32
N LEU A 368 -4.13 14.96 0.78
CA LEU A 368 -3.64 13.70 1.38
C LEU A 368 -2.80 13.95 2.62
N VAL A 369 -1.97 14.99 2.62
CA VAL A 369 -1.16 15.36 3.79
C VAL A 369 -2.06 15.67 4.97
N GLN A 370 -3.18 16.37 4.77
CA GLN A 370 -4.16 16.65 5.83
C GLN A 370 -4.84 15.39 6.41
N GLN A 371 -4.81 14.26 5.69
CA GLN A 371 -5.35 13.00 6.21
C GLN A 371 -4.49 12.39 7.33
N ILE A 372 -3.25 12.83 7.48
CA ILE A 372 -2.31 12.35 8.51
C ILE A 372 -2.81 12.71 9.90
N GLY A 373 -3.26 13.96 10.08
CA GLY A 373 -3.81 14.43 11.36
C GLY A 373 -2.75 14.62 12.46
N LEU A 374 -1.46 14.67 12.10
CA LEU A 374 -0.33 14.91 12.99
C LEU A 374 0.49 16.08 12.45
N PRO A 375 0.36 17.30 13.01
CA PRO A 375 0.97 18.51 12.48
C PRO A 375 2.50 18.43 12.31
N ASP A 376 3.20 17.79 13.23
CA ASP A 376 4.66 17.59 13.17
C ASP A 376 5.08 16.72 11.98
N VAL A 377 4.29 15.70 11.67
CA VAL A 377 4.53 14.81 10.52
C VAL A 377 4.15 15.52 9.22
N GLU A 378 3.01 16.23 9.20
CA GLU A 378 2.56 17.00 8.04
C GLU A 378 3.57 18.05 7.60
N GLU A 379 4.11 18.83 8.56
CA GLU A 379 5.13 19.86 8.30
C GLU A 379 6.41 19.21 7.73
N ARG A 380 6.92 18.16 8.37
CA ARG A 380 8.10 17.41 7.90
C ARG A 380 7.95 16.89 6.46
N LEU A 381 6.77 16.37 6.12
CA LEU A 381 6.52 15.84 4.78
C LEU A 381 6.40 16.94 3.73
N LEU A 382 5.81 18.07 4.06
CA LEU A 382 5.76 19.23 3.16
C LEU A 382 7.16 19.79 2.90
N ASP A 383 8.01 19.87 3.94
CA ASP A 383 9.40 20.28 3.81
C ASP A 383 10.20 19.31 2.94
N LYS A 384 9.94 17.98 3.08
CA LYS A 384 10.59 16.97 2.23
C LYS A 384 10.17 17.12 0.77
N ILE A 385 8.89 17.33 0.47
CA ILE A 385 8.40 17.61 -0.89
C ILE A 385 9.12 18.81 -1.49
N ASP A 386 9.30 19.87 -0.70
CA ASP A 386 10.00 21.07 -1.15
C ASP A 386 11.47 20.78 -1.46
N ALA A 387 12.15 19.99 -0.61
CA ALA A 387 13.55 19.60 -0.82
C ALA A 387 13.74 18.77 -2.10
N GLU A 388 12.86 17.79 -2.36
CA GLU A 388 12.89 16.98 -3.59
C GLU A 388 12.69 17.86 -4.85
N LEU A 389 11.82 18.85 -4.80
CA LEU A 389 11.60 19.77 -5.91
C LEU A 389 12.79 20.72 -6.13
N GLU A 390 13.50 21.12 -5.08
CA GLU A 390 14.71 21.95 -5.18
C GLU A 390 15.88 21.18 -5.77
N ALA A 391 16.07 19.92 -5.38
CA ALA A 391 17.13 19.06 -5.90
C ALA A 391 17.04 18.89 -7.41
N SER A 392 15.85 18.69 -7.96
CA SER A 392 15.60 18.53 -9.40
C SER A 392 15.93 19.79 -10.23
N VAL A 393 15.71 20.99 -9.68
CA VAL A 393 16.03 22.24 -10.36
C VAL A 393 17.55 22.43 -10.49
N LEU A 394 18.31 21.99 -9.50
CA LEU A 394 19.77 22.06 -9.50
C LEU A 394 20.39 21.08 -10.52
N GLU A 395 19.84 19.86 -10.62
CA GLU A 395 20.29 18.85 -11.61
C GLU A 395 19.98 19.26 -13.06
N ALA A 396 18.81 19.87 -13.31
CA ALA A 396 18.44 20.37 -14.64
C ALA A 396 19.28 21.58 -15.09
N SER A 397 20.01 22.21 -14.16
CA SER A 397 20.84 23.41 -14.40
C SER A 397 22.33 23.08 -14.54
N ALA A 398 22.75 21.86 -14.27
CA ALA A 398 24.13 21.37 -14.33
C ALA A 398 24.39 20.58 -15.62
#